data_d6ba31e60240780edcce9e711a3b79f4
#
_entry.id   d6ba31e60240780edcce9e711a3b79f4
#
_cell.length_a   1.000
_cell.length_b   1.000
_cell.length_c   1.000
_cell.angle_alpha   90.00
_cell.angle_beta   90.00
_cell.angle_gamma   90.00
#
_symmetry.space_group_name_H-M   'P 1'
#
loop_
_entity.id
_entity.type
_entity.pdbx_description
1 polymer ?
#
loop_
_entity_poly.entity_id
_entity_poly.type
_entity_poly.pdbx_seq_one_letter_code
_entity_poly.pdbx_strand_id
1 'polypeptide(L)'
;MTAQAQHLALNAIHVPPAPSWWPPAPGWWLLAAVAVLPIAFACWRIARRRWRRRRWATLFDTTIASADTPVAQVAAMSELLRRGARQVQPSADTLAGDDWLHFLDRGLPQPVFAAGAGALLRDGGYRRALSVAEVEALRVVSRARFLDWMGAR
;
A
#
# COMPACT_ATOMS: atom_id res chain seq x y z
N MET A 1 -61.67 7.22 -77.25
CA MET A 1 -60.59 7.82 -76.46
C MET A 1 -60.36 6.95 -75.25
N THR A 2 -59.40 6.02 -75.31
CA THR A 2 -59.07 5.07 -74.25
C THR A 2 -57.90 5.61 -73.50
N ALA A 3 -58.08 6.02 -72.23
CA ALA A 3 -57.03 6.46 -71.38
C ALA A 3 -56.20 5.24 -70.91
N GLN A 4 -54.97 5.17 -71.37
CA GLN A 4 -53.93 4.22 -70.85
C GLN A 4 -53.55 4.60 -69.43
N ALA A 5 -54.03 3.83 -68.48
CA ALA A 5 -53.54 3.90 -67.12
C ALA A 5 -52.10 3.36 -67.11
N GLN A 6 -51.09 4.26 -66.99
CA GLN A 6 -49.72 3.89 -66.74
C GLN A 6 -49.60 3.31 -65.32
N HIS A 7 -49.44 2.02 -65.21
CA HIS A 7 -49.06 1.38 -63.96
C HIS A 7 -47.66 1.84 -63.57
N LEU A 8 -47.60 2.77 -62.65
CA LEU A 8 -46.40 3.11 -61.96
C LEU A 8 -45.98 1.89 -61.16
N ALA A 9 -44.99 1.16 -61.63
CA ALA A 9 -44.34 0.11 -60.87
C ALA A 9 -43.56 0.79 -59.70
N LEU A 10 -44.14 0.79 -58.53
CA LEU A 10 -43.49 1.21 -57.30
C LEU A 10 -42.38 0.20 -57.01
N ASN A 11 -41.17 0.58 -57.29
CA ASN A 11 -39.97 -0.19 -56.91
C ASN A 11 -39.95 -0.31 -55.40
N ALA A 12 -40.08 -1.53 -54.87
CA ALA A 12 -40.01 -1.77 -53.44
C ALA A 12 -38.69 -1.23 -52.88
N ILE A 13 -38.78 -0.30 -51.94
CA ILE A 13 -37.61 0.23 -51.24
C ILE A 13 -36.98 -0.93 -50.50
N HIS A 14 -35.80 -1.33 -50.95
CA HIS A 14 -35.03 -2.35 -50.26
C HIS A 14 -34.49 -1.75 -48.94
N VAL A 15 -35.13 -2.11 -47.82
CA VAL A 15 -34.64 -1.70 -46.49
C VAL A 15 -33.40 -2.52 -46.20
N PRO A 16 -32.20 -1.89 -46.11
CA PRO A 16 -31.00 -2.63 -45.79
C PRO A 16 -31.15 -3.31 -44.42
N PRO A 17 -30.63 -4.52 -44.22
CA PRO A 17 -30.68 -5.20 -42.93
C PRO A 17 -30.06 -4.32 -41.87
N ALA A 18 -30.67 -4.28 -40.68
CA ALA A 18 -30.16 -3.52 -39.56
C ALA A 18 -28.68 -3.89 -39.30
N PRO A 19 -27.82 -2.90 -39.09
CA PRO A 19 -26.39 -3.17 -38.84
C PRO A 19 -26.25 -4.11 -37.65
N SER A 20 -25.45 -5.18 -37.83
CA SER A 20 -25.16 -6.15 -36.77
C SER A 20 -24.45 -5.46 -35.61
N TRP A 21 -24.96 -5.69 -34.40
CA TRP A 21 -24.31 -5.24 -33.16
C TRP A 21 -22.95 -5.91 -32.92
N TRP A 22 -22.68 -7.00 -33.60
CA TRP A 22 -21.46 -7.79 -33.43
C TRP A 22 -20.79 -8.08 -34.77
N PRO A 23 -19.47 -7.87 -34.92
CA PRO A 23 -18.47 -7.36 -33.95
C PRO A 23 -18.54 -5.83 -33.77
N PRO A 24 -18.24 -5.29 -32.56
CA PRO A 24 -18.19 -3.85 -32.35
C PRO A 24 -17.12 -3.20 -33.20
N ALA A 25 -17.38 -1.99 -33.71
CA ALA A 25 -16.41 -1.24 -34.50
C ALA A 25 -15.06 -1.13 -33.76
N PRO A 26 -13.90 -1.20 -34.47
CA PRO A 26 -12.57 -1.22 -33.83
C PRO A 26 -12.31 -0.05 -32.87
N GLY A 27 -12.98 1.09 -33.09
CA GLY A 27 -12.89 2.24 -32.16
C GLY A 27 -13.41 1.97 -30.75
N TRP A 28 -14.37 1.07 -30.56
CA TRP A 28 -14.87 0.69 -29.24
C TRP A 28 -13.83 -0.04 -28.40
N TRP A 29 -12.96 -0.80 -29.03
CA TRP A 29 -11.85 -1.47 -28.35
C TRP A 29 -10.81 -0.48 -27.80
N LEU A 30 -10.57 0.63 -28.52
CA LEU A 30 -9.70 1.70 -28.05
C LEU A 30 -10.33 2.41 -26.84
N LEU A 31 -11.62 2.72 -26.90
CA LEU A 31 -12.35 3.31 -25.77
C LEU A 31 -12.34 2.38 -24.55
N ALA A 32 -12.62 1.10 -24.76
CA ALA A 32 -12.55 0.10 -23.69
C ALA A 32 -11.14 0.00 -23.10
N ALA A 33 -10.10 -0.02 -23.91
CA ALA A 33 -8.71 -0.05 -23.45
C ALA A 33 -8.36 1.20 -22.62
N VAL A 34 -8.74 2.39 -23.09
CA VAL A 34 -8.50 3.66 -22.37
C VAL A 34 -9.23 3.68 -21.02
N ALA A 35 -10.39 3.06 -20.91
CA ALA A 35 -11.13 2.98 -19.66
C ALA A 35 -10.58 1.88 -18.73
N VAL A 36 -10.28 0.69 -19.25
CA VAL A 36 -9.90 -0.48 -18.46
C VAL A 36 -8.45 -0.42 -17.98
N LEU A 37 -7.52 0.04 -18.83
CA LEU A 37 -6.09 0.07 -18.49
C LEU A 37 -5.76 0.90 -17.23
N PRO A 38 -6.26 2.14 -17.05
CA PRO A 38 -5.98 2.92 -15.84
C PRO A 38 -6.59 2.27 -14.59
N ILE A 39 -7.78 1.67 -14.71
CA ILE A 39 -8.41 0.96 -13.60
C ILE A 39 -7.59 -0.28 -13.23
N ALA A 40 -7.21 -1.09 -14.20
CA ALA A 40 -6.37 -2.27 -13.99
C ALA A 40 -5.02 -1.88 -13.37
N PHE A 41 -4.39 -0.81 -13.86
CA PHE A 41 -3.15 -0.28 -13.30
C PHE A 41 -3.31 0.21 -11.85
N ALA A 42 -4.39 0.93 -11.54
CA ALA A 42 -4.69 1.37 -10.19
C ALA A 42 -4.92 0.18 -9.25
N CYS A 43 -5.71 -0.80 -9.67
CA CYS A 43 -5.95 -2.04 -8.91
C CYS A 43 -4.65 -2.82 -8.67
N TRP A 44 -3.83 -2.99 -9.70
CA TRP A 44 -2.52 -3.65 -9.59
C TRP A 44 -1.60 -2.91 -8.62
N ARG A 45 -1.54 -1.57 -8.70
CA ARG A 45 -0.72 -0.73 -7.83
C ARG A 45 -1.18 -0.83 -6.37
N ILE A 46 -2.50 -0.83 -6.11
CA ILE A 46 -3.06 -1.00 -4.76
C ILE A 46 -2.76 -2.42 -4.24
N ALA A 47 -2.99 -3.45 -5.05
CA ALA A 47 -2.70 -4.83 -4.70
C ALA A 47 -1.22 -5.04 -4.37
N ARG A 48 -0.32 -4.49 -5.20
CA ARG A 48 1.13 -4.55 -4.99
C ARG A 48 1.55 -3.85 -3.69
N ARG A 49 0.98 -2.66 -3.39
CA ARG A 49 1.23 -1.95 -2.12
C ARG A 49 0.77 -2.77 -0.91
N ARG A 50 -0.44 -3.35 -0.98
CA ARG A 50 -0.99 -4.20 0.09
C ARG A 50 -0.14 -5.46 0.29
N TRP A 51 0.29 -6.11 -0.78
CA TRP A 51 1.15 -7.28 -0.72
C TRP A 51 2.52 -6.96 -0.11
N ARG A 52 3.16 -5.87 -0.53
CA ARG A 52 4.42 -5.40 0.05
C ARG A 52 4.27 -5.10 1.54
N ARG A 53 3.22 -4.37 1.93
CA ARG A 53 2.95 -4.05 3.33
C ARG A 53 2.74 -5.31 4.18
N ARG A 54 2.01 -6.30 3.67
CA ARG A 54 1.86 -7.60 4.34
C ARG A 54 3.20 -8.31 4.50
N ARG A 55 4.02 -8.36 3.47
CA ARG A 55 5.34 -8.98 3.51
C ARG A 55 6.25 -8.33 4.56
N TRP A 56 6.27 -6.99 4.63
CA TRP A 56 7.03 -6.28 5.65
C TRP A 56 6.47 -6.49 7.06
N ALA A 57 5.15 -6.58 7.20
CA ALA A 57 4.50 -6.91 8.46
C ALA A 57 4.90 -8.31 8.94
N THR A 58 4.81 -9.31 8.06
CA THR A 58 5.22 -10.69 8.40
C THR A 58 6.70 -10.74 8.80
N LEU A 59 7.59 -10.07 8.04
CA LEU A 59 9.01 -10.00 8.37
C LEU A 59 9.24 -9.39 9.76
N PHE A 60 8.57 -8.28 10.08
CA PHE A 60 8.66 -7.65 11.40
C PHE A 60 8.19 -8.61 12.49
N ASP A 61 7.00 -9.18 12.32
CA ASP A 61 6.38 -10.06 13.30
C ASP A 61 7.20 -11.35 13.53
N THR A 62 7.73 -11.97 12.46
CA THR A 62 8.55 -13.18 12.58
C THR A 62 9.91 -12.90 13.22
N THR A 63 10.54 -11.76 12.91
CA THR A 63 11.83 -11.39 13.52
C THR A 63 11.68 -11.16 15.02
N ILE A 64 10.59 -10.54 15.47
CA ILE A 64 10.35 -10.34 16.90
C ILE A 64 9.95 -11.65 17.58
N ALA A 65 9.14 -12.47 16.93
CA ALA A 65 8.72 -13.76 17.47
C ALA A 65 9.88 -14.75 17.64
N SER A 66 10.96 -14.59 16.87
CA SER A 66 12.18 -15.43 17.02
C SER A 66 13.06 -15.02 18.20
N ALA A 67 12.75 -13.92 18.88
CA ALA A 67 13.48 -13.46 20.05
C ALA A 67 12.88 -14.06 21.34
N ASP A 68 13.64 -14.86 22.06
CA ASP A 68 13.17 -15.67 23.19
C ASP A 68 12.90 -14.86 24.46
N THR A 69 13.46 -13.63 24.56
CA THR A 69 13.34 -12.83 25.77
C THR A 69 12.75 -11.45 25.48
N PRO A 70 12.03 -10.83 26.43
CA PRO A 70 11.50 -9.48 26.27
C PRO A 70 12.57 -8.44 25.89
N VAL A 71 13.76 -8.55 26.45
CA VAL A 71 14.91 -7.68 26.14
C VAL A 71 15.40 -7.88 24.71
N ALA A 72 15.50 -9.14 24.26
CA ALA A 72 15.86 -9.46 22.88
C ALA A 72 14.81 -8.97 21.88
N GLN A 73 13.54 -8.99 22.23
CA GLN A 73 12.47 -8.42 21.40
C GLN A 73 12.62 -6.92 21.23
N VAL A 74 12.93 -6.18 22.30
CA VAL A 74 13.20 -4.74 22.24
C VAL A 74 14.43 -4.44 21.38
N ALA A 75 15.48 -5.22 21.52
CA ALA A 75 16.68 -5.09 20.69
C ALA A 75 16.37 -5.35 19.20
N ALA A 76 15.61 -6.39 18.88
CA ALA A 76 15.18 -6.71 17.53
C ALA A 76 14.32 -5.58 16.93
N MET A 77 13.40 -5.00 17.71
CA MET A 77 12.60 -3.85 17.27
C MET A 77 13.48 -2.63 16.98
N SER A 78 14.44 -2.33 17.85
CA SER A 78 15.40 -1.24 17.64
C SER A 78 16.21 -1.44 16.35
N GLU A 79 16.72 -2.64 16.12
CA GLU A 79 17.48 -2.98 14.90
C GLU A 79 16.64 -2.82 13.63
N LEU A 80 15.40 -3.32 13.63
CA LEU A 80 14.49 -3.17 12.49
C LEU A 80 14.15 -1.71 12.20
N LEU A 81 13.93 -0.90 13.24
CA LEU A 81 13.69 0.53 13.08
C LEU A 81 14.92 1.24 12.52
N ARG A 82 16.14 0.92 12.98
CA ARG A 82 17.38 1.48 12.43
C ARG A 82 17.58 1.10 10.97
N ARG A 83 17.32 -0.15 10.60
CA ARG A 83 17.34 -0.58 9.19
C ARG A 83 16.32 0.17 8.35
N GLY A 84 15.09 0.37 8.87
CA GLY A 84 14.06 1.17 8.22
C GLY A 84 14.47 2.63 8.07
N ALA A 85 15.02 3.22 9.12
CA ALA A 85 15.49 4.61 9.14
C ALA A 85 16.54 4.89 8.06
N ARG A 86 17.52 4.00 7.85
CA ARG A 86 18.53 4.11 6.79
C ARG A 86 17.94 4.22 5.40
N GLN A 87 16.77 3.64 5.17
CA GLN A 87 16.07 3.74 3.88
C GLN A 87 15.46 5.13 3.66
N VAL A 88 15.14 5.84 4.75
CA VAL A 88 14.56 7.19 4.72
C VAL A 88 15.66 8.25 4.74
N GLN A 89 16.59 8.11 5.65
CA GLN A 89 17.72 9.01 5.84
C GLN A 89 18.97 8.19 6.20
N PRO A 90 19.99 8.14 5.32
CA PRO A 90 21.18 7.31 5.53
C PRO A 90 21.93 7.57 6.84
N SER A 91 21.91 8.81 7.35
CA SER A 91 22.56 9.19 8.60
C SER A 91 21.70 8.94 9.85
N ALA A 92 20.46 8.47 9.71
CA ALA A 92 19.56 8.32 10.85
C ALA A 92 19.96 7.19 11.81
N ASP A 93 20.72 6.22 11.35
CA ASP A 93 21.20 5.09 12.16
C ASP A 93 22.31 5.46 13.16
N THR A 94 22.97 6.60 12.96
CA THR A 94 23.97 7.13 13.88
C THR A 94 23.38 7.93 15.04
N LEU A 95 22.09 8.29 14.94
CA LEU A 95 21.40 9.01 16.00
C LEU A 95 21.27 8.12 17.25
N ALA A 96 21.47 8.72 18.44
CA ALA A 96 21.39 8.03 19.72
C ALA A 96 20.53 8.81 20.71
N GLY A 97 20.09 8.12 21.78
CA GLY A 97 19.35 8.75 22.86
C GLY A 97 18.07 9.44 22.39
N ASP A 98 17.86 10.65 22.86
CA ASP A 98 16.66 11.43 22.58
C ASP A 98 16.57 11.88 21.13
N ASP A 99 17.69 12.16 20.45
CA ASP A 99 17.70 12.51 19.03
C ASP A 99 17.12 11.39 18.15
N TRP A 100 17.42 10.14 18.52
CA TRP A 100 16.83 8.98 17.86
C TRP A 100 15.32 8.90 18.07
N LEU A 101 14.82 9.12 19.28
CA LEU A 101 13.40 9.09 19.60
C LEU A 101 12.65 10.24 18.89
N HIS A 102 13.23 11.44 18.89
CA HIS A 102 12.66 12.57 18.13
C HIS A 102 12.65 12.31 16.63
N PHE A 103 13.65 11.64 16.09
CA PHE A 103 13.64 11.22 14.69
C PHE A 103 12.51 10.22 14.41
N LEU A 104 12.26 9.27 15.30
CA LEU A 104 11.16 8.33 15.20
C LEU A 104 9.80 9.02 15.25
N ASP A 105 9.64 10.08 16.00
CA ASP A 105 8.39 10.86 16.09
C ASP A 105 8.19 11.82 14.91
N ARG A 106 9.19 12.04 14.08
CA ARG A 106 9.11 13.00 12.97
C ARG A 106 7.98 12.64 12.00
N GLY A 107 7.01 13.57 11.86
CA GLY A 107 5.84 13.37 11.00
C GLY A 107 4.70 12.58 11.62
N LEU A 108 4.80 12.22 12.90
CA LEU A 108 3.67 11.68 13.68
C LEU A 108 2.86 12.83 14.30
N PRO A 109 1.54 12.67 14.46
CA PRO A 109 0.68 13.70 15.06
C PRO A 109 0.95 13.90 16.56
N GLN A 110 1.50 12.89 17.23
CA GLN A 110 1.84 12.91 18.65
C GLN A 110 3.19 12.22 18.88
N PRO A 111 3.99 12.68 19.86
CA PRO A 111 5.27 12.07 20.20
C PRO A 111 5.04 10.76 20.98
N VAL A 112 5.01 9.63 20.29
CA VAL A 112 4.81 8.30 20.90
C VAL A 112 6.12 7.62 21.26
N PHE A 113 7.25 8.05 20.67
CA PHE A 113 8.58 7.51 20.97
C PHE A 113 9.30 8.33 22.04
N ALA A 114 9.25 9.63 21.99
CA ALA A 114 9.89 10.47 23.00
C ALA A 114 9.12 10.49 24.34
N ALA A 115 7.78 10.53 24.30
CA ALA A 115 6.92 10.70 25.47
C ALA A 115 6.00 9.50 25.77
N GLY A 116 6.09 8.39 25.01
CA GLY A 116 5.18 7.25 25.12
C GLY A 116 5.88 5.91 25.25
N ALA A 117 5.22 4.85 24.76
CA ALA A 117 5.73 3.47 24.82
C ALA A 117 7.07 3.30 24.12
N GLY A 118 7.38 4.13 23.14
CA GLY A 118 8.65 4.11 22.41
C GLY A 118 9.87 4.56 23.22
N ALA A 119 9.67 5.27 24.35
CA ALA A 119 10.76 5.68 25.24
C ALA A 119 11.56 4.48 25.77
N LEU A 120 10.96 3.30 25.77
CA LEU A 120 11.63 2.05 26.12
C LEU A 120 12.83 1.72 25.20
N LEU A 121 12.86 2.26 23.97
CA LEU A 121 13.99 2.08 23.05
C LEU A 121 15.29 2.75 23.53
N ARG A 122 15.20 3.72 24.43
CA ARG A 122 16.37 4.43 24.97
C ARG A 122 17.19 3.56 25.92
N ASP A 123 16.52 2.84 26.81
CA ASP A 123 17.15 2.12 27.92
C ASP A 123 16.67 0.67 28.10
N GLY A 124 15.66 0.25 27.33
CA GLY A 124 15.04 -1.08 27.46
C GLY A 124 16.02 -2.24 27.25
N GLY A 125 17.02 -2.07 26.39
CA GLY A 125 18.05 -3.09 26.16
C GLY A 125 18.98 -3.31 27.37
N TYR A 126 19.00 -2.38 28.33
CA TYR A 126 19.84 -2.44 29.54
C TYR A 126 19.04 -2.78 30.80
N ARG A 127 17.73 -2.85 30.74
CA ARG A 127 16.88 -3.22 31.87
C ARG A 127 16.92 -4.71 32.11
N ARG A 128 17.04 -5.11 33.38
CA ARG A 128 17.07 -6.53 33.80
C ARG A 128 15.73 -7.23 33.66
N ALA A 129 14.64 -6.48 33.76
CA ALA A 129 13.28 -7.00 33.60
C ALA A 129 12.42 -5.96 32.86
N LEU A 130 11.63 -6.46 31.93
CA LEU A 130 10.62 -5.70 31.18
C LEU A 130 9.30 -6.40 31.35
N SER A 131 8.22 -5.65 31.53
CA SER A 131 6.88 -6.22 31.54
C SER A 131 6.44 -6.57 30.11
N VAL A 132 5.69 -7.65 29.97
CA VAL A 132 5.13 -8.07 28.68
C VAL A 132 4.24 -6.98 28.09
N ALA A 133 3.52 -6.24 28.94
CA ALA A 133 2.65 -5.14 28.52
C ALA A 133 3.45 -3.97 27.92
N GLU A 134 4.62 -3.60 28.50
CA GLU A 134 5.47 -2.55 27.96
C GLU A 134 6.05 -2.95 26.58
N VAL A 135 6.50 -4.20 26.45
CA VAL A 135 7.05 -4.72 25.18
C VAL A 135 5.98 -4.76 24.11
N GLU A 136 4.75 -5.17 24.43
CA GLU A 136 3.65 -5.20 23.45
C GLU A 136 3.22 -3.78 23.05
N ALA A 137 3.16 -2.84 23.99
CA ALA A 137 2.90 -1.43 23.66
C ALA A 137 3.97 -0.86 22.72
N LEU A 138 5.26 -1.15 22.98
CA LEU A 138 6.37 -0.78 22.09
C LEU A 138 6.22 -1.45 20.72
N ARG A 139 5.86 -2.73 20.69
CA ARG A 139 5.69 -3.49 19.44
C ARG A 139 4.65 -2.84 18.52
N VAL A 140 3.51 -2.40 19.05
CA VAL A 140 2.45 -1.75 18.29
C VAL A 140 2.97 -0.49 17.60
N VAL A 141 3.62 0.42 18.35
CA VAL A 141 4.13 1.68 17.79
C VAL A 141 5.31 1.47 16.83
N SER A 142 6.21 0.56 17.16
CA SER A 142 7.37 0.23 16.33
C SER A 142 6.96 -0.40 15.00
N ARG A 143 5.98 -1.31 15.04
CA ARG A 143 5.41 -1.94 13.85
C ARG A 143 4.73 -0.92 12.94
N ALA A 144 3.93 -0.03 13.51
CA ALA A 144 3.26 1.02 12.74
C ALA A 144 4.29 1.91 12.04
N ARG A 145 5.33 2.36 12.75
CA ARG A 145 6.39 3.22 12.21
C ARG A 145 7.21 2.54 11.12
N PHE A 146 7.61 1.29 11.35
CA PHE A 146 8.35 0.50 10.38
C PHE A 146 7.55 0.31 9.08
N LEU A 147 6.26 -0.01 9.19
CA LEU A 147 5.39 -0.18 8.02
C LEU A 147 5.08 1.12 7.29
N ASP A 148 5.07 2.25 7.98
CA ASP A 148 4.95 3.56 7.36
C ASP A 148 6.14 3.83 6.43
N TRP A 149 7.37 3.64 6.91
CA TRP A 149 8.57 3.82 6.11
C TRP A 149 8.68 2.82 4.94
N MET A 150 8.39 1.53 5.18
CA MET A 150 8.49 0.51 4.15
C MET A 150 7.32 0.53 3.16
N GLY A 151 6.19 1.10 3.54
CA GLY A 151 4.99 1.23 2.71
C GLY A 151 4.96 2.49 1.83
N ALA A 152 5.76 3.51 2.17
CA ALA A 152 5.81 4.78 1.44
C ALA A 152 6.53 4.67 0.06
N ARG A 153 7.27 3.60 -0.17
CA ARG A 153 7.95 3.26 -1.43
C ARG A 153 7.24 2.11 -2.10
#